data_64fa8e9cd8e9980143404566a875b462
#
_entry.id   64fa8e9cd8e9980143404566a875b462
#
_cell.length_a   1.000
_cell.length_b   1.000
_cell.length_c   1.000
_cell.angle_alpha   90.00
_cell.angle_beta   90.00
_cell.angle_gamma   90.00
#
_symmetry.space_group_name_H-M   'P 1'
#
loop_
_entity.id
_entity.type
_entity.pdbx_description
1 polymer ?
#
loop_
_entity_poly.entity_id
_entity_poly.type
_entity_poly.pdbx_seq_one_letter_code
_entity_poly.pdbx_strand_id
1 'polypeptide(L)'
;AITNLVTDSRQVRPGDTFLAYAGERADGRTFIPQAIAAGANAIVWDSHDFSWNPEWSIPDLPVSELKNKAGLIADHVYGHPSQNLWMVGITGTNGKTSSCHWYAQAMANLSRKAAIIGTLGNGFVAELETAENTTPDATVLQRMLKQFKQYGADSGAREVSSHGIAQGRINGTVFSVAVLTNLSRDHLDYHQDMDAYAATKARLFFWPGLRYAVINMDDVLGVELSRQLANTATHVIGYGFNYPEPGYYSKHFKMLYGSNLTAD
;
A
#
# COMPACT_ATOMS: atom_id res chain seq x y z
N ALA A 1 1.67 6.25 -26.77
CA ALA A 1 2.28 5.76 -25.51
C ALA A 1 1.36 6.09 -24.34
N ILE A 2 1.19 5.18 -23.42
CA ILE A 2 0.43 5.39 -22.17
C ILE A 2 1.32 6.26 -21.25
N THR A 3 0.80 7.42 -20.82
CA THR A 3 1.55 8.35 -19.97
C THR A 3 0.90 8.59 -18.63
N ASN A 4 -0.43 8.47 -18.56
CA ASN A 4 -1.21 8.62 -17.34
C ASN A 4 -2.38 7.63 -17.32
N LEU A 5 -2.64 7.08 -16.13
CA LEU A 5 -3.70 6.12 -15.88
C LEU A 5 -4.73 6.73 -14.93
N VAL A 6 -6.01 6.57 -15.26
CA VAL A 6 -7.14 7.10 -14.48
C VAL A 6 -8.19 6.02 -14.31
N THR A 7 -8.71 5.90 -13.07
CA THR A 7 -9.75 4.93 -12.69
C THR A 7 -11.12 5.57 -12.46
N ASP A 8 -11.18 6.91 -12.36
CA ASP A 8 -12.41 7.69 -12.23
C ASP A 8 -12.66 8.46 -13.51
N SER A 9 -13.75 8.13 -14.23
CA SER A 9 -14.11 8.77 -15.49
C SER A 9 -14.28 10.30 -15.41
N ARG A 10 -14.61 10.83 -14.22
CA ARG A 10 -14.77 12.27 -13.97
C ARG A 10 -13.44 13.02 -13.95
N GLN A 11 -12.34 12.30 -13.74
CA GLN A 11 -10.98 12.84 -13.68
C GLN A 11 -10.22 12.68 -15.01
N VAL A 12 -10.81 12.01 -16.00
CA VAL A 12 -10.18 11.80 -17.30
C VAL A 12 -9.97 13.15 -18.00
N ARG A 13 -8.77 13.34 -18.51
CA ARG A 13 -8.36 14.47 -19.32
C ARG A 13 -7.91 13.98 -20.70
N PRO A 14 -7.91 14.85 -21.73
CA PRO A 14 -7.40 14.48 -23.03
C PRO A 14 -6.00 13.87 -22.98
N GLY A 15 -5.86 12.67 -23.55
CA GLY A 15 -4.62 11.92 -23.56
C GLY A 15 -4.44 10.90 -22.42
N ASP A 16 -5.33 10.85 -21.43
CA ASP A 16 -5.29 9.84 -20.38
C ASP A 16 -5.75 8.47 -20.89
N THR A 17 -5.27 7.40 -20.26
CA THR A 17 -5.78 6.04 -20.44
C THR A 17 -6.69 5.69 -19.27
N PHE A 18 -7.94 5.34 -19.57
CA PHE A 18 -8.93 4.98 -18.55
C PHE A 18 -8.89 3.47 -18.26
N LEU A 19 -8.81 3.12 -16.97
CA LEU A 19 -8.91 1.75 -16.49
C LEU A 19 -10.34 1.49 -16.00
N ALA A 20 -11.08 0.66 -16.73
CA ALA A 20 -12.50 0.39 -16.52
C ALA A 20 -12.70 -1.00 -15.91
N TYR A 21 -13.05 -1.08 -14.63
CA TYR A 21 -13.36 -2.34 -13.93
C TYR A 21 -14.46 -2.14 -12.90
N ALA A 22 -15.08 -3.24 -12.46
CA ALA A 22 -16.09 -3.21 -11.41
C ALA A 22 -15.47 -2.81 -10.06
N GLY A 23 -15.86 -1.65 -9.56
CA GLY A 23 -15.53 -1.16 -8.22
C GLY A 23 -16.51 -1.68 -7.16
N GLU A 24 -16.36 -1.22 -5.92
CA GLU A 24 -17.26 -1.60 -4.82
C GLU A 24 -18.62 -0.89 -4.87
N ARG A 25 -18.67 0.32 -5.41
CA ARG A 25 -19.85 1.17 -5.45
C ARG A 25 -20.48 1.28 -6.83
N ALA A 26 -19.69 1.09 -7.87
CA ALA A 26 -20.13 1.21 -9.25
C ALA A 26 -19.24 0.38 -10.17
N ASP A 27 -19.80 -0.05 -11.29
CA ASP A 27 -19.02 -0.68 -12.35
C ASP A 27 -18.42 0.42 -13.25
N GLY A 28 -17.09 0.59 -13.17
CA GLY A 28 -16.36 1.56 -13.96
C GLY A 28 -16.52 1.39 -15.47
N ARG A 29 -16.86 0.19 -15.94
CA ARG A 29 -17.06 -0.12 -17.34
C ARG A 29 -18.30 0.60 -17.93
N THR A 30 -19.28 0.91 -17.10
CA THR A 30 -20.46 1.69 -17.51
C THR A 30 -20.13 3.14 -17.86
N PHE A 31 -18.96 3.63 -17.41
CA PHE A 31 -18.49 5.01 -17.65
C PHE A 31 -17.50 5.12 -18.83
N ILE A 32 -17.27 4.03 -19.60
CA ILE A 32 -16.42 4.07 -20.79
C ILE A 32 -16.86 5.16 -21.77
N PRO A 33 -18.15 5.32 -22.12
CA PRO A 33 -18.58 6.39 -23.01
C PRO A 33 -18.24 7.80 -22.51
N GLN A 34 -18.33 8.00 -21.19
CA GLN A 34 -17.96 9.27 -20.56
C GLN A 34 -16.47 9.52 -20.66
N ALA A 35 -15.64 8.50 -20.42
CA ALA A 35 -14.18 8.61 -20.53
C ALA A 35 -13.75 8.93 -21.98
N ILE A 36 -14.39 8.30 -22.97
CA ILE A 36 -14.16 8.59 -24.39
C ILE A 36 -14.52 10.05 -24.71
N ALA A 37 -15.70 10.50 -24.27
CA ALA A 37 -16.14 11.88 -24.48
C ALA A 37 -15.23 12.91 -23.78
N ALA A 38 -14.58 12.54 -22.68
CA ALA A 38 -13.60 13.36 -21.97
C ALA A 38 -12.21 13.38 -22.64
N GLY A 39 -12.01 12.61 -23.71
CA GLY A 39 -10.77 12.60 -24.50
C GLY A 39 -9.75 11.56 -24.05
N ALA A 40 -10.19 10.45 -23.44
CA ALA A 40 -9.31 9.33 -23.21
C ALA A 40 -8.60 8.91 -24.51
N ASN A 41 -7.34 8.53 -24.44
CA ASN A 41 -6.57 8.07 -25.60
C ASN A 41 -6.66 6.54 -25.81
N ALA A 42 -7.00 5.80 -24.75
CA ALA A 42 -7.21 4.36 -24.75
C ALA A 42 -8.04 3.92 -23.55
N ILE A 43 -8.64 2.75 -23.66
CA ILE A 43 -9.38 2.11 -22.56
C ILE A 43 -8.73 0.74 -22.27
N VAL A 44 -8.36 0.50 -21.01
CA VAL A 44 -8.06 -0.83 -20.50
C VAL A 44 -9.27 -1.27 -19.68
N TRP A 45 -9.86 -2.40 -20.02
CA TRP A 45 -11.13 -2.80 -19.42
C TRP A 45 -11.13 -4.25 -18.94
N ASP A 46 -11.86 -4.50 -17.84
CA ASP A 46 -12.01 -5.84 -17.32
C ASP A 46 -12.95 -6.66 -18.21
N SER A 47 -12.41 -7.75 -18.76
CA SER A 47 -13.15 -8.60 -19.71
C SER A 47 -14.09 -9.62 -19.04
N HIS A 48 -14.10 -9.72 -17.69
CA HIS A 48 -14.98 -10.65 -16.99
C HIS A 48 -16.44 -10.17 -17.06
N ASP A 49 -17.31 -11.00 -17.60
CA ASP A 49 -18.76 -10.70 -17.76
C ASP A 49 -19.06 -9.35 -18.40
N PHE A 50 -18.25 -8.93 -19.38
CA PHE A 50 -18.45 -7.68 -20.11
C PHE A 50 -18.07 -7.85 -21.59
N SER A 51 -18.89 -7.26 -22.48
CA SER A 51 -18.64 -7.24 -23.91
C SER A 51 -18.35 -5.84 -24.38
N TRP A 52 -17.27 -5.69 -25.14
CA TRP A 52 -16.93 -4.43 -25.77
C TRP A 52 -17.98 -4.00 -26.81
N ASN A 53 -18.35 -2.72 -26.77
CA ASN A 53 -19.19 -2.18 -27.83
C ASN A 53 -18.32 -1.81 -29.05
N PRO A 54 -18.51 -2.46 -30.22
CA PRO A 54 -17.68 -2.20 -31.40
C PRO A 54 -17.85 -0.79 -32.00
N GLU A 55 -18.87 -0.05 -31.58
CA GLU A 55 -19.06 1.35 -31.99
C GLU A 55 -18.07 2.30 -31.29
N TRP A 56 -17.42 1.87 -30.23
CA TRP A 56 -16.41 2.68 -29.56
C TRP A 56 -15.10 2.67 -30.35
N SER A 57 -14.90 3.69 -31.18
CA SER A 57 -13.73 3.86 -32.06
C SER A 57 -12.52 4.41 -31.29
N ILE A 58 -11.99 3.65 -30.34
CA ILE A 58 -10.84 4.00 -29.51
C ILE A 58 -9.96 2.76 -29.29
N PRO A 59 -8.63 2.89 -29.20
CA PRO A 59 -7.78 1.77 -28.80
C PRO A 59 -8.21 1.18 -27.47
N ASP A 60 -8.38 -0.13 -27.42
CA ASP A 60 -8.80 -0.84 -26.22
C ASP A 60 -7.94 -2.06 -25.93
N LEU A 61 -7.93 -2.48 -24.68
CA LEU A 61 -7.21 -3.67 -24.21
C LEU A 61 -8.04 -4.41 -23.16
N PRO A 62 -8.57 -5.61 -23.49
CA PRO A 62 -9.21 -6.47 -22.51
C PRO A 62 -8.18 -7.08 -21.56
N VAL A 63 -8.45 -7.02 -20.26
CA VAL A 63 -7.62 -7.61 -19.21
C VAL A 63 -8.52 -8.32 -18.21
N SER A 64 -8.35 -9.61 -18.01
CA SER A 64 -9.08 -10.32 -16.96
C SER A 64 -8.57 -9.91 -15.58
N GLU A 65 -9.47 -9.79 -14.60
CA GLU A 65 -9.16 -9.39 -13.23
C GLU A 65 -8.38 -8.05 -13.15
N LEU A 66 -8.79 -7.08 -13.96
CA LEU A 66 -8.11 -5.79 -14.08
C LEU A 66 -7.97 -5.07 -12.74
N LYS A 67 -8.98 -5.16 -11.86
CA LYS A 67 -8.92 -4.56 -10.52
C LYS A 67 -7.67 -5.00 -9.75
N ASN A 68 -7.33 -6.28 -9.79
CA ASN A 68 -6.16 -6.84 -9.11
C ASN A 68 -4.85 -6.49 -9.82
N LYS A 69 -4.89 -6.27 -11.13
CA LYS A 69 -3.74 -5.98 -11.99
C LYS A 69 -3.46 -4.49 -12.18
N ALA A 70 -4.42 -3.62 -11.87
CA ALA A 70 -4.31 -2.18 -12.09
C ALA A 70 -3.04 -1.57 -11.46
N GLY A 71 -2.70 -1.99 -10.24
CA GLY A 71 -1.47 -1.55 -9.57
C GLY A 71 -0.18 -2.02 -10.26
N LEU A 72 -0.17 -3.24 -10.78
CA LEU A 72 0.97 -3.78 -11.54
C LEU A 72 1.14 -3.05 -12.88
N ILE A 73 0.04 -2.77 -13.57
CA ILE A 73 0.03 -1.98 -14.81
C ILE A 73 0.56 -0.57 -14.53
N ALA A 74 0.09 0.05 -13.44
CA ALA A 74 0.54 1.38 -13.06
C ALA A 74 2.02 1.40 -12.66
N ASP A 75 2.50 0.41 -11.91
CA ASP A 75 3.92 0.26 -11.56
C ASP A 75 4.78 0.25 -12.84
N HIS A 76 4.39 -0.55 -13.84
CA HIS A 76 5.09 -0.60 -15.12
C HIS A 76 5.04 0.73 -15.88
N VAL A 77 3.84 1.33 -16.03
CA VAL A 77 3.65 2.60 -16.76
C VAL A 77 4.43 3.75 -16.13
N TYR A 78 4.52 3.77 -14.80
CA TYR A 78 5.25 4.82 -14.08
C TYR A 78 6.72 4.52 -13.84
N GLY A 79 7.26 3.40 -14.36
CA GLY A 79 8.67 3.08 -14.35
C GLY A 79 9.16 2.53 -13.01
N HIS A 80 8.36 1.67 -12.39
CA HIS A 80 8.69 0.93 -11.17
C HIS A 80 9.13 1.84 -10.01
N PRO A 81 8.33 2.86 -9.62
CA PRO A 81 8.79 3.90 -8.71
C PRO A 81 9.13 3.36 -7.32
N SER A 82 8.38 2.37 -6.81
CA SER A 82 8.62 1.79 -5.49
C SER A 82 9.91 0.97 -5.40
N GLN A 83 10.41 0.43 -6.52
CA GLN A 83 11.70 -0.30 -6.54
C GLN A 83 12.90 0.63 -6.30
N ASN A 84 12.72 1.92 -6.55
CA ASN A 84 13.74 2.94 -6.40
C ASN A 84 13.58 3.78 -5.13
N LEU A 85 12.69 3.38 -4.22
CA LEU A 85 12.43 4.00 -2.92
C LEU A 85 12.55 2.94 -1.83
N TRP A 86 13.08 3.35 -0.68
CA TRP A 86 13.02 2.50 0.51
C TRP A 86 11.63 2.61 1.13
N MET A 87 10.72 1.70 0.72
CA MET A 87 9.32 1.77 1.15
C MET A 87 9.09 1.03 2.47
N VAL A 88 8.44 1.70 3.41
CA VAL A 88 8.01 1.17 4.70
C VAL A 88 6.48 1.08 4.72
N GLY A 89 5.94 -0.13 4.79
CA GLY A 89 4.51 -0.38 4.97
C GLY A 89 4.20 -0.56 6.46
N ILE A 90 3.32 0.26 7.03
CA ILE A 90 2.99 0.23 8.45
C ILE A 90 1.54 -0.21 8.63
N THR A 91 1.33 -1.35 9.28
CA THR A 91 0.01 -1.89 9.60
C THR A 91 -0.18 -2.06 11.10
N GLY A 92 -1.42 -2.24 11.49
CA GLY A 92 -1.88 -2.41 12.86
C GLY A 92 -3.23 -1.78 13.06
N THR A 93 -3.81 -1.91 14.24
CA THR A 93 -5.07 -1.22 14.59
C THR A 93 -4.79 0.26 14.83
N ASN A 94 -3.89 0.59 15.73
CA ASN A 94 -3.51 1.94 16.12
C ASN A 94 -2.05 2.25 15.83
N GLY A 95 -1.69 3.53 15.80
CA GLY A 95 -0.29 3.98 15.70
C GLY A 95 0.29 4.04 14.30
N LYS A 96 -0.43 3.65 13.24
CA LYS A 96 0.04 3.71 11.85
C LYS A 96 0.47 5.12 11.45
N THR A 97 -0.42 6.08 11.63
CA THR A 97 -0.19 7.49 11.28
C THR A 97 1.01 8.07 12.03
N SER A 98 1.03 7.91 13.36
CA SER A 98 2.15 8.39 14.19
C SER A 98 3.48 7.80 13.76
N SER A 99 3.51 6.48 13.50
CA SER A 99 4.72 5.79 13.06
C SER A 99 5.20 6.25 11.69
N CYS A 100 4.29 6.53 10.73
CA CYS A 100 4.65 7.11 9.43
C CYS A 100 5.32 8.48 9.61
N HIS A 101 4.74 9.33 10.47
CA HIS A 101 5.27 10.66 10.74
C HIS A 101 6.62 10.60 11.47
N TRP A 102 6.76 9.77 12.50
CA TRP A 102 8.03 9.59 13.21
C TRP A 102 9.13 9.06 12.30
N TYR A 103 8.80 8.11 11.42
CA TYR A 103 9.74 7.65 10.40
C TYR A 103 10.24 8.80 9.54
N ALA A 104 9.33 9.61 8.99
CA ALA A 104 9.70 10.70 8.10
C ALA A 104 10.49 11.81 8.84
N GLN A 105 10.13 12.11 10.10
CA GLN A 105 10.91 13.04 10.95
C GLN A 105 12.32 12.52 11.24
N ALA A 106 12.43 11.22 11.57
CA ALA A 106 13.75 10.60 11.80
C ALA A 106 14.61 10.64 10.54
N MET A 107 14.03 10.38 9.37
CA MET A 107 14.75 10.51 8.10
C MET A 107 15.17 11.94 7.82
N ALA A 108 14.33 12.93 8.10
CA ALA A 108 14.67 14.34 7.95
C ALA A 108 15.85 14.75 8.87
N ASN A 109 15.89 14.25 10.11
CA ASN A 109 17.01 14.47 11.02
C ASN A 109 18.33 13.84 10.52
N LEU A 110 18.22 12.82 9.66
CA LEU A 110 19.36 12.22 8.97
C LEU A 110 19.67 12.89 7.62
N SER A 111 19.08 14.06 7.34
CA SER A 111 19.17 14.77 6.06
C SER A 111 18.70 13.93 4.86
N ARG A 112 17.74 13.03 5.09
CA ARG A 112 17.12 12.20 4.08
C ARG A 112 15.66 12.62 3.85
N LYS A 113 15.18 12.47 2.63
CA LYS A 113 13.84 12.89 2.25
C LYS A 113 12.88 11.71 2.15
N ALA A 114 11.96 11.62 3.12
CA ALA A 114 10.96 10.58 3.17
C ALA A 114 9.55 11.13 2.89
N ALA A 115 8.83 10.49 1.97
CA ALA A 115 7.42 10.79 1.73
C ALA A 115 6.53 10.06 2.74
N ILE A 116 5.38 10.65 3.05
CA ILE A 116 4.31 10.04 3.85
C ILE A 116 3.10 9.82 2.94
N ILE A 117 2.44 8.66 3.10
CA ILE A 117 1.18 8.33 2.45
C ILE A 117 0.24 7.78 3.52
N GLY A 118 -0.75 8.56 3.91
CA GLY A 118 -1.61 8.19 5.04
C GLY A 118 -2.83 9.09 5.24
N THR A 119 -3.48 8.86 6.34
CA THR A 119 -4.78 9.46 6.69
C THR A 119 -4.73 10.99 6.82
N LEU A 120 -3.65 11.55 7.34
CA LEU A 120 -3.50 13.00 7.52
C LEU A 120 -3.07 13.72 6.24
N GLY A 121 -2.76 12.98 5.19
CA GLY A 121 -2.34 13.54 3.92
C GLY A 121 -1.18 12.77 3.30
N ASN A 122 -0.78 13.24 2.14
CA ASN A 122 0.30 12.65 1.35
C ASN A 122 1.32 13.75 1.02
N GLY A 123 2.61 13.44 1.11
CA GLY A 123 3.66 14.42 0.82
C GLY A 123 4.87 14.29 1.72
N PHE A 124 5.50 15.40 2.02
CA PHE A 124 6.64 15.50 2.93
C PHE A 124 6.20 16.11 4.26
N VAL A 125 6.94 15.87 5.35
CA VAL A 125 6.56 16.30 6.71
C VAL A 125 6.16 17.78 6.80
N ALA A 126 6.83 18.65 6.07
CA ALA A 126 6.56 20.10 6.07
C ALA A 126 5.43 20.51 5.11
N GLU A 127 5.06 19.64 4.16
CA GLU A 127 4.17 19.96 3.05
C GLU A 127 3.28 18.74 2.75
N LEU A 128 2.30 18.49 3.62
CA LEU A 128 1.30 17.45 3.40
C LEU A 128 0.12 18.04 2.64
N GLU A 129 -0.18 17.48 1.48
CA GLU A 129 -1.43 17.74 0.78
C GLU A 129 -2.55 16.91 1.41
N THR A 130 -3.64 17.56 1.77
CA THR A 130 -4.82 16.87 2.29
C THR A 130 -5.34 15.89 1.24
N ALA A 131 -5.43 14.62 1.59
CA ALA A 131 -5.93 13.61 0.68
C ALA A 131 -7.45 13.78 0.50
N GLU A 132 -7.94 13.93 -0.72
CA GLU A 132 -9.38 13.87 -1.03
C GLU A 132 -9.98 12.50 -0.65
N ASN A 133 -9.15 11.45 -0.61
CA ASN A 133 -9.49 10.10 -0.15
C ASN A 133 -8.42 9.59 0.81
N THR A 134 -8.84 9.05 1.93
CA THR A 134 -8.01 8.54 3.05
C THR A 134 -6.95 7.50 2.61
N THR A 135 -7.15 6.81 1.50
CA THR A 135 -6.21 5.84 0.94
C THR A 135 -6.33 5.84 -0.57
N PRO A 136 -5.31 6.26 -1.31
CA PRO A 136 -5.32 6.25 -2.76
C PRO A 136 -5.46 4.80 -3.29
N ASP A 137 -6.10 4.65 -4.45
CA ASP A 137 -6.07 3.39 -5.18
C ASP A 137 -4.64 3.06 -5.67
N ALA A 138 -4.44 1.84 -6.19
CA ALA A 138 -3.11 1.39 -6.58
C ALA A 138 -2.52 2.20 -7.75
N THR A 139 -3.34 2.74 -8.65
CA THR A 139 -2.85 3.54 -9.79
C THR A 139 -2.41 4.94 -9.35
N VAL A 140 -3.22 5.58 -8.53
CA VAL A 140 -2.89 6.87 -7.92
C VAL A 140 -1.64 6.75 -7.07
N LEU A 141 -1.52 5.65 -6.29
CA LEU A 141 -0.33 5.39 -5.48
C LEU A 141 0.95 5.36 -6.33
N GLN A 142 0.98 4.60 -7.40
CA GLN A 142 2.17 4.49 -8.25
C GLN A 142 2.54 5.82 -8.90
N ARG A 143 1.55 6.61 -9.31
CA ARG A 143 1.76 7.97 -9.81
C ARG A 143 2.38 8.87 -8.75
N MET A 144 1.86 8.83 -7.51
CA MET A 144 2.40 9.61 -6.39
C MET A 144 3.84 9.21 -6.06
N LEU A 145 4.15 7.91 -6.02
CA LEU A 145 5.50 7.42 -5.77
C LEU A 145 6.49 7.92 -6.84
N LYS A 146 6.06 7.94 -8.12
CA LYS A 146 6.86 8.56 -9.20
C LYS A 146 7.12 10.03 -8.93
N GLN A 147 6.09 10.80 -8.53
CA GLN A 147 6.22 12.23 -8.23
C GLN A 147 7.15 12.45 -7.02
N PHE A 148 6.99 11.70 -5.94
CA PHE A 148 7.85 11.84 -4.76
C PHE A 148 9.32 11.56 -5.11
N LYS A 149 9.58 10.55 -5.95
CA LYS A 149 10.93 10.30 -6.44
C LYS A 149 11.48 11.47 -7.25
N GLN A 150 10.68 12.05 -8.14
CA GLN A 150 11.07 13.23 -8.92
C GLN A 150 11.37 14.44 -8.02
N TYR A 151 10.68 14.57 -6.88
CA TYR A 151 10.95 15.59 -5.87
C TYR A 151 12.08 15.23 -4.91
N GLY A 152 12.84 14.18 -5.20
CA GLY A 152 14.05 13.82 -4.48
C GLY A 152 13.82 12.94 -3.25
N ALA A 153 12.65 12.29 -3.11
CA ALA A 153 12.47 11.27 -2.09
C ALA A 153 13.42 10.09 -2.33
N ASP A 154 14.01 9.59 -1.26
CA ASP A 154 14.79 8.35 -1.24
C ASP A 154 14.05 7.22 -0.51
N SER A 155 13.02 7.56 0.23
CA SER A 155 12.20 6.62 1.00
C SER A 155 10.75 7.09 1.13
N GLY A 156 9.88 6.22 1.61
CA GLY A 156 8.50 6.55 1.92
C GLY A 156 7.91 5.65 2.99
N ALA A 157 7.05 6.20 3.84
CA ALA A 157 6.26 5.48 4.80
C ALA A 157 4.78 5.51 4.38
N ARG A 158 4.13 4.36 4.36
CA ARG A 158 2.72 4.24 4.00
C ARG A 158 1.92 3.55 5.10
N GLU A 159 0.80 4.15 5.46
CA GLU A 159 -0.23 3.45 6.23
C GLU A 159 -0.87 2.36 5.37
N VAL A 160 -0.80 1.12 5.86
CA VAL A 160 -1.37 -0.05 5.18
C VAL A 160 -2.52 -0.59 6.03
N SER A 161 -3.74 -0.20 5.68
CA SER A 161 -4.95 -0.70 6.33
C SER A 161 -5.30 -2.11 5.81
N SER A 162 -6.04 -2.87 6.61
CA SER A 162 -6.57 -4.17 6.18
C SER A 162 -7.48 -4.06 4.96
N HIS A 163 -8.31 -3.01 4.89
CA HIS A 163 -9.10 -2.68 3.69
C HIS A 163 -8.21 -2.46 2.46
N GLY A 164 -7.12 -1.69 2.62
CA GLY A 164 -6.17 -1.43 1.53
C GLY A 164 -5.51 -2.69 1.00
N ILE A 165 -5.20 -3.65 1.89
CA ILE A 165 -4.66 -4.96 1.51
C ILE A 165 -5.73 -5.78 0.79
N ALA A 166 -6.92 -5.92 1.39
CA ALA A 166 -8.01 -6.72 0.84
C ALA A 166 -8.47 -6.22 -0.54
N GLN A 167 -8.50 -4.91 -0.73
CA GLN A 167 -8.92 -4.26 -1.97
C GLN A 167 -7.80 -4.12 -3.00
N GLY A 168 -6.60 -4.64 -2.74
CA GLY A 168 -5.47 -4.58 -3.67
C GLY A 168 -4.88 -3.17 -3.87
N ARG A 169 -5.15 -2.21 -2.97
CA ARG A 169 -4.68 -0.82 -3.11
C ARG A 169 -3.17 -0.65 -2.98
N ILE A 170 -2.47 -1.70 -2.58
CA ILE A 170 -1.01 -1.74 -2.49
C ILE A 170 -0.37 -2.63 -3.57
N ASN A 171 -1.18 -3.22 -4.46
CA ASN A 171 -0.68 -4.06 -5.54
C ASN A 171 0.29 -3.27 -6.44
N GLY A 172 1.36 -3.92 -6.86
CA GLY A 172 2.44 -3.28 -7.63
C GLY A 172 3.45 -2.49 -6.79
N THR A 173 3.22 -2.30 -5.48
CA THR A 173 4.19 -1.63 -4.61
C THR A 173 5.19 -2.65 -4.05
N VAL A 174 6.47 -2.35 -4.14
CA VAL A 174 7.54 -3.11 -3.45
C VAL A 174 7.78 -2.47 -2.09
N PHE A 175 7.64 -3.25 -1.02
CA PHE A 175 8.00 -2.82 0.34
C PHE A 175 9.34 -3.41 0.75
N SER A 176 10.24 -2.56 1.24
CA SER A 176 11.50 -2.99 1.86
C SER A 176 11.30 -3.43 3.31
N VAL A 177 10.37 -2.76 4.01
CA VAL A 177 10.08 -2.99 5.43
C VAL A 177 8.57 -3.08 5.64
N ALA A 178 8.12 -4.05 6.42
CA ALA A 178 6.77 -4.12 6.99
C ALA A 178 6.83 -3.91 8.51
N VAL A 179 5.93 -3.10 9.05
CA VAL A 179 5.85 -2.81 10.48
C VAL A 179 4.49 -3.23 11.02
N LEU A 180 4.47 -4.03 12.08
CA LEU A 180 3.27 -4.29 12.89
C LEU A 180 3.32 -3.43 14.15
N THR A 181 2.34 -2.55 14.33
CA THR A 181 2.21 -1.77 15.56
C THR A 181 1.48 -2.53 16.65
N ASN A 182 0.27 -2.97 16.38
CA ASN A 182 -0.56 -3.77 17.30
C ASN A 182 -1.79 -4.33 16.55
N LEU A 183 -2.43 -5.32 17.17
CA LEU A 183 -3.75 -5.80 16.76
C LEU A 183 -4.70 -5.74 17.95
N SER A 184 -5.73 -4.92 17.87
CA SER A 184 -6.85 -4.89 18.81
C SER A 184 -8.19 -4.99 18.05
N ARG A 185 -9.26 -5.18 18.78
CA ARG A 185 -10.60 -5.36 18.19
C ARG A 185 -11.04 -4.09 17.46
N ASP A 186 -11.17 -4.17 16.13
CA ASP A 186 -11.60 -3.08 15.26
C ASP A 186 -12.05 -3.63 13.90
N HIS A 187 -12.80 -2.85 13.12
CA HIS A 187 -13.22 -3.17 11.75
C HIS A 187 -13.90 -4.53 11.55
N LEU A 188 -14.62 -5.04 12.55
CA LEU A 188 -15.36 -6.32 12.44
C LEU A 188 -16.61 -6.20 11.56
N ASP A 189 -17.04 -5.00 11.23
CA ASP A 189 -18.06 -4.70 10.22
C ASP A 189 -17.62 -5.08 8.80
N TYR A 190 -16.32 -5.04 8.53
CA TYR A 190 -15.74 -5.42 7.24
C TYR A 190 -15.13 -6.82 7.25
N HIS A 191 -14.42 -7.18 8.32
CA HIS A 191 -13.85 -8.51 8.51
C HIS A 191 -14.82 -9.34 9.37
N GLN A 192 -15.14 -10.55 8.92
CA GLN A 192 -16.12 -11.43 9.57
C GLN A 192 -15.76 -11.70 11.04
N ASP A 193 -14.47 -11.81 11.36
CA ASP A 193 -13.93 -12.05 12.68
C ASP A 193 -12.48 -11.51 12.84
N MET A 194 -11.93 -11.67 14.04
CA MET A 194 -10.56 -11.25 14.37
C MET A 194 -9.50 -12.05 13.61
N ASP A 195 -9.76 -13.30 13.31
CA ASP A 195 -8.81 -14.16 12.60
C ASP A 195 -8.66 -13.72 11.15
N ALA A 196 -9.77 -13.43 10.47
CA ALA A 196 -9.76 -12.86 9.12
C ALA A 196 -9.08 -11.48 9.07
N TYR A 197 -9.29 -10.66 10.11
CA TYR A 197 -8.64 -9.36 10.25
C TYR A 197 -7.13 -9.50 10.43
N ALA A 198 -6.69 -10.40 11.34
CA ALA A 198 -5.28 -10.73 11.56
C ALA A 198 -4.63 -11.30 10.30
N ALA A 199 -5.26 -12.28 9.65
CA ALA A 199 -4.79 -12.91 8.43
C ALA A 199 -4.62 -11.89 7.29
N THR A 200 -5.54 -10.92 7.17
CA THR A 200 -5.42 -9.88 6.17
C THR A 200 -4.18 -9.01 6.40
N LYS A 201 -3.93 -8.56 7.65
CA LYS A 201 -2.73 -7.77 7.98
C LYS A 201 -1.44 -8.59 7.81
N ALA A 202 -1.48 -9.87 8.15
CA ALA A 202 -0.36 -10.79 8.01
C ALA A 202 0.17 -10.85 6.57
N ARG A 203 -0.69 -10.68 5.56
CA ARG A 203 -0.29 -10.67 4.14
C ARG A 203 0.82 -9.67 3.82
N LEU A 204 0.91 -8.55 4.53
CA LEU A 204 1.96 -7.56 4.32
C LEU A 204 3.37 -8.13 4.67
N PHE A 205 3.45 -9.05 5.62
CA PHE A 205 4.71 -9.65 6.09
C PHE A 205 5.22 -10.77 5.17
N PHE A 206 4.38 -11.22 4.25
CA PHE A 206 4.73 -12.15 3.17
C PHE A 206 4.69 -11.47 1.80
N TRP A 207 4.82 -10.12 1.78
CA TRP A 207 4.77 -9.36 0.54
C TRP A 207 6.01 -9.65 -0.32
N PRO A 208 5.85 -9.80 -1.66
CA PRO A 208 6.98 -10.08 -2.53
C PRO A 208 8.10 -9.05 -2.39
N GLY A 209 9.33 -9.52 -2.18
CA GLY A 209 10.50 -8.66 -2.06
C GLY A 209 10.72 -8.01 -0.69
N LEU A 210 9.91 -8.35 0.32
CA LEU A 210 10.07 -7.84 1.68
C LEU A 210 11.41 -8.29 2.27
N ARG A 211 12.18 -7.31 2.77
CA ARG A 211 13.52 -7.54 3.34
C ARG A 211 13.51 -7.57 4.87
N TYR A 212 12.71 -6.73 5.48
CA TYR A 212 12.66 -6.56 6.94
C TYR A 212 11.22 -6.56 7.44
N ALA A 213 11.00 -7.20 8.57
CA ALA A 213 9.76 -7.17 9.35
C ALA A 213 10.05 -6.61 10.73
N VAL A 214 9.46 -5.48 11.08
CA VAL A 214 9.55 -4.85 12.41
C VAL A 214 8.25 -5.17 13.15
N ILE A 215 8.34 -5.93 14.24
CA ILE A 215 7.17 -6.59 14.81
C ILE A 215 7.09 -6.31 16.31
N ASN A 216 5.92 -5.86 16.76
CA ASN A 216 5.60 -5.75 18.18
C ASN A 216 5.49 -7.16 18.81
N MET A 217 6.42 -7.51 19.69
CA MET A 217 6.47 -8.81 20.34
C MET A 217 5.59 -8.90 21.61
N ASP A 218 5.04 -7.78 22.07
CA ASP A 218 4.02 -7.76 23.13
C ASP A 218 2.61 -8.05 22.57
N ASP A 219 2.48 -8.19 21.25
CA ASP A 219 1.24 -8.51 20.55
C ASP A 219 1.22 -9.98 20.11
N VAL A 220 0.09 -10.66 20.35
CA VAL A 220 -0.07 -12.09 20.00
C VAL A 220 0.16 -12.36 18.52
N LEU A 221 -0.38 -11.49 17.64
CA LEU A 221 -0.14 -11.60 16.20
C LEU A 221 1.36 -11.42 15.88
N GLY A 222 2.04 -10.53 16.60
CA GLY A 222 3.47 -10.30 16.41
C GLY A 222 4.30 -11.54 16.71
N VAL A 223 4.04 -12.21 17.82
CA VAL A 223 4.70 -13.48 18.18
C VAL A 223 4.44 -14.56 17.12
N GLU A 224 3.19 -14.68 16.66
CA GLU A 224 2.82 -15.66 15.63
C GLU A 224 3.52 -15.36 14.30
N LEU A 225 3.50 -14.10 13.83
CA LEU A 225 4.19 -13.68 12.60
C LEU A 225 5.70 -13.95 12.67
N SER A 226 6.33 -13.68 13.81
CA SER A 226 7.78 -13.90 13.95
C SER A 226 8.15 -15.38 13.81
N ARG A 227 7.28 -16.30 14.29
CA ARG A 227 7.43 -17.74 14.12
C ARG A 227 7.23 -18.17 12.67
N GLN A 228 6.18 -17.65 12.01
CA GLN A 228 5.90 -17.96 10.60
C GLN A 228 7.03 -17.48 9.68
N LEU A 229 7.67 -16.35 10.00
CA LEU A 229 8.80 -15.81 9.24
C LEU A 229 10.14 -16.52 9.53
N ALA A 230 10.21 -17.41 10.49
CA ALA A 230 11.47 -18.04 10.93
C ALA A 230 12.24 -18.74 9.81
N ASN A 231 11.53 -19.32 8.84
CA ASN A 231 12.11 -20.05 7.71
C ASN A 231 12.13 -19.24 6.39
N THR A 232 11.88 -17.93 6.46
CA THR A 232 11.94 -17.04 5.30
C THR A 232 13.27 -16.30 5.24
N ALA A 233 13.53 -15.62 4.12
CA ALA A 233 14.68 -14.74 3.97
C ALA A 233 14.50 -13.38 4.65
N THR A 234 13.32 -13.08 5.21
CA THR A 234 12.99 -11.79 5.83
C THR A 234 13.72 -11.66 7.18
N HIS A 235 14.41 -10.55 7.37
CA HIS A 235 15.04 -10.21 8.65
C HIS A 235 13.97 -9.71 9.62
N VAL A 236 13.82 -10.36 10.76
CA VAL A 236 12.83 -9.98 11.77
C VAL A 236 13.49 -9.15 12.87
N ILE A 237 12.93 -7.97 13.13
CA ILE A 237 13.31 -7.09 14.24
C ILE A 237 12.10 -7.01 15.16
N GLY A 238 12.15 -7.74 16.26
CA GLY A 238 11.15 -7.65 17.32
C GLY A 238 11.37 -6.41 18.18
N TYR A 239 10.28 -5.80 18.64
CA TYR A 239 10.33 -4.76 19.66
C TYR A 239 9.22 -4.97 20.69
N GLY A 240 9.42 -4.53 21.92
CA GLY A 240 8.45 -4.66 23.01
C GLY A 240 9.06 -4.36 24.36
N PHE A 241 8.29 -4.56 25.41
CA PHE A 241 8.72 -4.40 26.81
C PHE A 241 8.97 -5.76 27.49
N ASN A 242 8.36 -6.82 26.96
CA ASN A 242 8.52 -8.17 27.46
C ASN A 242 9.52 -8.93 26.58
N TYR A 243 10.42 -9.68 27.21
CA TYR A 243 11.30 -10.55 26.44
C TYR A 243 10.46 -11.72 25.90
N PRO A 244 10.51 -12.00 24.60
CA PRO A 244 9.70 -13.07 24.05
C PRO A 244 10.14 -14.43 24.61
N GLU A 245 9.16 -15.30 24.84
CA GLU A 245 9.38 -16.68 25.25
C GLU A 245 10.36 -17.36 24.28
N PRO A 246 11.26 -18.25 24.77
CA PRO A 246 12.11 -19.03 23.91
C PRO A 246 11.29 -19.78 22.85
N GLY A 247 11.57 -19.55 21.60
CA GLY A 247 10.82 -20.13 20.48
C GLY A 247 11.67 -20.21 19.22
N TYR A 248 11.08 -20.77 18.17
CA TYR A 248 11.70 -20.79 16.85
C TYR A 248 11.61 -19.40 16.24
N TYR A 249 12.69 -18.64 16.35
CA TYR A 249 12.85 -17.38 15.67
C TYR A 249 13.82 -17.53 14.49
N SER A 250 13.67 -16.66 13.50
CA SER A 250 14.60 -16.60 12.37
C SER A 250 16.06 -16.47 12.89
N LYS A 251 17.01 -17.12 12.21
CA LYS A 251 18.44 -16.89 12.45
C LYS A 251 18.86 -15.42 12.30
N HIS A 252 18.01 -14.60 11.67
CA HIS A 252 18.16 -13.16 11.50
C HIS A 252 17.25 -12.35 12.42
N PHE A 253 16.73 -12.97 13.49
CA PHE A 253 15.92 -12.30 14.50
C PHE A 253 16.80 -11.43 15.40
N LYS A 254 16.37 -10.18 15.59
CA LYS A 254 16.94 -9.24 16.56
C LYS A 254 15.83 -8.69 17.42
N MET A 255 16.08 -8.51 18.72
CA MET A 255 15.12 -7.91 19.64
C MET A 255 15.61 -6.56 20.13
N LEU A 256 14.71 -5.56 20.06
CA LEU A 256 14.86 -4.28 20.73
C LEU A 256 13.80 -4.21 21.82
N TYR A 257 14.20 -4.09 23.06
CA TYR A 257 13.22 -3.97 24.13
C TYR A 257 13.54 -2.80 25.06
N GLY A 258 12.48 -2.16 25.55
CA GLY A 258 12.56 -1.09 26.51
C GLY A 258 12.67 -1.66 27.93
N SER A 259 13.56 -1.12 28.75
CA SER A 259 13.64 -1.38 30.17
C SER A 259 13.54 -0.06 30.93
N ASN A 260 13.01 -0.11 32.17
CA ASN A 260 12.98 1.06 33.07
C ASN A 260 12.24 2.28 32.51
N LEU A 261 10.99 2.09 32.04
CA LEU A 261 10.12 3.23 31.78
C LEU A 261 9.79 3.92 33.10
N THR A 262 10.47 5.00 33.41
CA THR A 262 10.03 5.98 34.39
C THR A 262 9.20 7.03 33.64
N ALA A 263 7.96 7.24 34.06
CA ALA A 263 7.21 8.42 33.63
C ALA A 263 7.77 9.61 34.43
N ASP A 264 8.66 10.36 33.84
CA ASP A 264 9.07 11.68 34.33
C ASP A 264 8.12 12.75 33.81
#